data_c05f8b450ba285625d6b3f21a600df3c
#
_entry.id   c05f8b450ba285625d6b3f21a600df3c
#
_cell.length_a   1.000
_cell.length_b   1.000
_cell.length_c   1.000
_cell.angle_alpha   90.00
_cell.angle_beta   90.00
_cell.angle_gamma   90.00
#
_symmetry.space_group_name_H-M   'P 1'
#
loop_
_entity.id
_entity.type
_entity.pdbx_description
1 polymer ?
#
loop_
_entity_poly.entity_id
_entity_poly.type
_entity_poly.pdbx_seq_one_letter_code
_entity_poly.pdbx_strand_id
1 'polypeptide(L)'
;MMSKIVAIQGDHLSKLNPITDTSIFLANEIQNKNYKIFYYKPENLSVINSKIFAEGFFIKFNYNKKIFFKILKKQKLNLTKCKFILIRQDPPFNLEYISTTYILETIKDKVKIINDPTSIRNISEKLYSIKFLRYMPNTIFSQNIDEIKKFFRKNDRVVLKPIHTFGGNDIHLLDKFDLKFIKKFIKKHDHIICQKYLSKIYKGDKRVFLINGKIAGVISRVPKKGSFLSNMGKGAKAVNTKLTRIEKKISVLVAKNLKKENIFFAGIDFIDEKLNGDINVTSPTGLKTFYDLSKINLAKTFWEELKA
;
A
#
# COMPACT_ATOMS: atom_id res chain seq x y z
N MET A 1 -24.59 -15.83 -17.68
CA MET A 1 -23.16 -16.01 -17.33
C MET A 1 -22.64 -14.77 -16.63
N MET A 2 -22.07 -14.90 -15.44
CA MET A 2 -21.42 -13.76 -14.78
C MET A 2 -20.26 -13.25 -15.63
N SER A 3 -20.15 -11.94 -15.78
CA SER A 3 -19.10 -11.31 -16.58
C SER A 3 -17.72 -11.62 -16.00
N LYS A 4 -16.79 -12.16 -16.81
CA LYS A 4 -15.39 -12.38 -16.43
C LYS A 4 -14.54 -11.13 -16.70
N ILE A 5 -14.91 -9.99 -16.12
CA ILE A 5 -14.16 -8.72 -16.24
C ILE A 5 -13.60 -8.34 -14.88
N VAL A 6 -12.30 -8.03 -14.85
CA VAL A 6 -11.64 -7.36 -13.75
C VAL A 6 -11.30 -5.94 -14.21
N ALA A 7 -11.85 -4.94 -13.53
CA ALA A 7 -11.45 -3.56 -13.73
C ALA A 7 -10.29 -3.20 -12.80
N ILE A 8 -9.32 -2.48 -13.28
CA ILE A 8 -8.19 -1.95 -12.49
C ILE A 8 -8.20 -0.44 -12.61
N GLN A 9 -8.47 0.25 -11.50
CA GLN A 9 -8.27 1.68 -11.35
C GLN A 9 -6.81 1.92 -10.98
N GLY A 10 -6.03 2.48 -11.87
CA GLY A 10 -4.59 2.65 -11.67
C GLY A 10 -4.04 3.93 -12.27
N ASP A 11 -2.75 4.15 -12.07
CA ASP A 11 -2.03 5.29 -12.64
C ASP A 11 -1.87 5.16 -14.15
N HIS A 12 -1.28 6.21 -14.76
CA HIS A 12 -0.99 6.14 -16.19
C HIS A 12 -0.04 4.96 -16.51
N LEU A 13 -0.33 4.20 -17.56
CA LEU A 13 0.43 2.99 -17.93
C LEU A 13 1.93 3.19 -18.03
N SER A 14 2.38 4.41 -18.43
CA SER A 14 3.82 4.74 -18.52
C SER A 14 4.53 4.82 -17.16
N LYS A 15 3.79 4.93 -16.05
CA LYS A 15 4.36 4.96 -14.70
C LYS A 15 4.55 3.55 -14.13
N LEU A 16 3.93 2.54 -14.72
CA LEU A 16 4.03 1.17 -14.25
C LEU A 16 5.41 0.57 -14.58
N ASN A 17 6.01 -0.08 -13.59
CA ASN A 17 7.24 -0.82 -13.80
C ASN A 17 6.92 -2.29 -14.11
N PRO A 18 7.18 -2.77 -15.35
CA PRO A 18 6.79 -4.11 -15.76
C PRO A 18 7.48 -5.24 -14.96
N ILE A 19 8.60 -4.93 -14.30
CA ILE A 19 9.40 -5.92 -13.57
C ILE A 19 8.89 -6.09 -12.13
N THR A 20 8.38 -5.01 -11.50
CA THR A 20 8.09 -5.01 -10.07
C THR A 20 6.64 -4.71 -9.72
N ASP A 21 5.85 -4.23 -10.69
CA ASP A 21 4.48 -3.77 -10.43
C ASP A 21 3.54 -4.90 -10.02
N THR A 22 2.89 -4.72 -8.88
CA THR A 22 1.96 -5.69 -8.32
C THR A 22 0.64 -5.76 -9.10
N SER A 23 0.19 -4.66 -9.70
CA SER A 23 -1.06 -4.63 -10.46
C SER A 23 -0.93 -5.41 -11.76
N ILE A 24 0.22 -5.28 -12.45
CA ILE A 24 0.56 -6.08 -13.63
C ILE A 24 0.64 -7.57 -13.25
N PHE A 25 1.27 -7.89 -12.12
CA PHE A 25 1.43 -9.28 -11.66
C PHE A 25 0.09 -9.93 -11.31
N LEU A 26 -0.81 -9.20 -10.63
CA LEU A 26 -2.18 -9.64 -10.35
C LEU A 26 -2.99 -9.81 -11.64
N ALA A 27 -2.90 -8.85 -12.57
CA ALA A 27 -3.61 -8.90 -13.84
C ALA A 27 -3.16 -10.08 -14.70
N ASN A 28 -1.85 -10.33 -14.79
CA ASN A 28 -1.31 -11.43 -15.56
C ASN A 28 -1.80 -12.79 -15.01
N GLU A 29 -1.86 -12.97 -13.70
CA GLU A 29 -2.35 -14.21 -13.09
C GLU A 29 -3.82 -14.46 -13.40
N ILE A 30 -4.69 -13.46 -13.27
CA ILE A 30 -6.13 -13.66 -13.51
C ILE A 30 -6.49 -13.82 -14.98
N GLN A 31 -5.68 -13.29 -15.89
CA GLN A 31 -5.81 -13.53 -17.32
C GLN A 31 -5.70 -15.02 -17.68
N ASN A 32 -4.89 -15.78 -16.95
CA ASN A 32 -4.75 -17.24 -17.12
C ASN A 32 -6.03 -18.00 -16.76
N LYS A 33 -6.97 -17.36 -16.03
CA LYS A 33 -8.31 -17.88 -15.73
C LYS A 33 -9.39 -17.35 -16.68
N ASN A 34 -8.98 -16.83 -17.86
CA ASN A 34 -9.85 -16.27 -18.89
C ASN A 34 -10.65 -15.03 -18.46
N TYR A 35 -10.13 -14.23 -17.53
CA TYR A 35 -10.70 -12.92 -17.24
C TYR A 35 -10.15 -11.87 -18.20
N LYS A 36 -11.02 -10.96 -18.64
CA LYS A 36 -10.64 -9.76 -19.39
C LYS A 36 -10.27 -8.66 -18.41
N ILE A 37 -9.17 -7.95 -18.68
CA ILE A 37 -8.75 -6.80 -17.87
C ILE A 37 -9.25 -5.54 -18.54
N PHE A 38 -9.95 -4.70 -17.77
CA PHE A 38 -10.32 -3.35 -18.14
C PHE A 38 -9.53 -2.36 -17.27
N TYR A 39 -8.65 -1.59 -17.88
CA TYR A 39 -7.77 -0.64 -17.17
C TYR A 39 -8.24 0.79 -17.40
N TYR A 40 -8.39 1.57 -16.34
CA TYR A 40 -8.78 2.97 -16.40
C TYR A 40 -8.07 3.80 -15.33
N LYS A 41 -7.96 5.12 -15.57
CA LYS A 41 -7.42 6.08 -14.61
C LYS A 41 -8.53 6.69 -13.76
N PRO A 42 -8.24 7.11 -12.49
CA PRO A 42 -9.24 7.72 -11.60
C PRO A 42 -10.04 8.85 -12.26
N GLU A 43 -9.38 9.75 -12.97
CA GLU A 43 -10.01 10.89 -13.63
C GLU A 43 -10.98 10.52 -14.76
N ASN A 44 -10.96 9.27 -15.20
CA ASN A 44 -11.88 8.77 -16.24
C ASN A 44 -13.17 8.15 -15.65
N LEU A 45 -13.34 8.21 -14.33
CA LEU A 45 -14.53 7.75 -13.63
C LEU A 45 -15.67 8.80 -13.77
N SER A 46 -16.89 8.34 -14.04
CA SER A 46 -18.04 9.21 -14.22
C SER A 46 -19.30 8.62 -13.63
N VAL A 47 -20.12 9.48 -13.05
CA VAL A 47 -21.49 9.14 -12.62
C VAL A 47 -22.47 9.72 -13.63
N ILE A 48 -23.25 8.88 -14.29
CA ILE A 48 -24.21 9.29 -15.31
C ILE A 48 -25.50 8.54 -15.08
N ASN A 49 -26.60 9.26 -14.80
CA ASN A 49 -27.93 8.68 -14.54
C ASN A 49 -27.85 7.52 -13.52
N SER A 50 -27.27 7.80 -12.35
CA SER A 50 -27.09 6.85 -11.24
C SER A 50 -26.30 5.57 -11.60
N LYS A 51 -25.58 5.55 -12.70
CA LYS A 51 -24.69 4.47 -13.13
C LYS A 51 -23.25 4.95 -13.12
N ILE A 52 -22.32 4.05 -12.73
CA ILE A 52 -20.90 4.36 -12.67
C ILE A 52 -20.22 3.81 -13.94
N PHE A 53 -19.62 4.71 -14.68
CA PHE A 53 -18.87 4.41 -15.89
C PHE A 53 -17.41 4.78 -15.72
N ALA A 54 -16.54 4.05 -16.41
CA ALA A 54 -15.16 4.47 -16.63
C ALA A 54 -14.82 4.42 -18.13
N GLU A 55 -14.07 5.42 -18.61
CA GLU A 55 -13.43 5.36 -19.91
C GLU A 55 -12.04 4.75 -19.76
N GLY A 56 -11.75 3.73 -20.53
CA GLY A 56 -10.51 2.98 -20.40
C GLY A 56 -10.29 2.00 -21.53
N PHE A 57 -9.47 1.01 -21.26
CA PHE A 57 -9.02 0.06 -22.27
C PHE A 57 -9.23 -1.37 -21.81
N PHE A 58 -9.78 -2.23 -22.66
CA PHE A 58 -9.48 -3.65 -22.55
C PHE A 58 -8.03 -3.87 -22.94
N ILE A 59 -7.27 -4.52 -22.06
CA ILE A 59 -5.83 -4.62 -22.15
C ILE A 59 -5.37 -6.04 -21.80
N LYS A 60 -4.28 -6.49 -22.41
CA LYS A 60 -3.59 -7.71 -22.03
C LYS A 60 -2.21 -7.35 -21.49
N PHE A 61 -1.93 -7.75 -20.25
CA PHE A 61 -0.63 -7.58 -19.61
C PHE A 61 0.28 -8.78 -19.83
N ASN A 62 1.59 -8.52 -19.87
CA ASN A 62 2.63 -9.52 -19.93
C ASN A 62 3.89 -9.00 -19.22
N TYR A 63 4.07 -9.37 -17.95
CA TYR A 63 5.11 -8.81 -17.08
C TYR A 63 6.55 -9.19 -17.46
N ASN A 64 6.77 -10.19 -18.33
CA ASN A 64 8.11 -10.64 -18.72
C ASN A 64 8.58 -10.05 -20.06
N LYS A 65 7.88 -9.07 -20.62
CA LYS A 65 8.22 -8.49 -21.93
C LYS A 65 8.57 -7.02 -21.84
N LYS A 66 9.45 -6.55 -22.72
CA LYS A 66 9.76 -5.12 -22.88
C LYS A 66 8.48 -4.33 -23.18
N ILE A 67 7.65 -4.83 -24.11
CA ILE A 67 6.28 -4.34 -24.33
C ILE A 67 5.38 -5.16 -23.42
N PHE A 68 5.10 -4.64 -22.23
CA PHE A 68 4.43 -5.36 -21.16
C PHE A 68 2.88 -5.28 -21.21
N PHE A 69 2.32 -4.59 -22.16
CA PHE A 69 0.88 -4.55 -22.41
C PHE A 69 0.54 -4.41 -23.88
N LYS A 70 -0.68 -4.87 -24.23
CA LYS A 70 -1.30 -4.65 -25.54
C LYS A 70 -2.71 -4.11 -25.30
N ILE A 71 -3.01 -2.94 -25.82
CA ILE A 71 -4.37 -2.39 -25.83
C ILE A 71 -5.17 -3.18 -26.89
N LEU A 72 -6.31 -3.73 -26.48
CA LEU A 72 -7.21 -4.50 -27.36
C LEU A 72 -8.35 -3.63 -27.88
N LYS A 73 -8.94 -2.78 -26.99
CA LYS A 73 -10.08 -1.93 -27.34
C LYS A 73 -10.22 -0.79 -26.34
N LYS A 74 -10.41 0.44 -26.84
CA LYS A 74 -10.86 1.59 -26.02
C LYS A 74 -12.38 1.52 -25.87
N GLN A 75 -12.89 1.73 -24.66
CA GLN A 75 -14.33 1.65 -24.40
C GLN A 75 -14.73 2.41 -23.14
N LYS A 76 -15.95 2.93 -23.12
CA LYS A 76 -16.67 3.35 -21.91
C LYS A 76 -17.42 2.14 -21.35
N LEU A 77 -17.12 1.75 -20.11
CA LEU A 77 -17.68 0.56 -19.46
C LEU A 77 -18.49 0.94 -18.22
N ASN A 78 -19.70 0.40 -18.11
CA ASN A 78 -20.44 0.43 -16.85
C ASN A 78 -19.74 -0.55 -15.88
N LEU A 79 -19.23 -0.04 -14.77
CA LEU A 79 -18.42 -0.82 -13.81
C LEU A 79 -19.21 -1.90 -13.08
N THR A 80 -20.56 -1.81 -13.02
CA THR A 80 -21.38 -2.88 -12.45
C THR A 80 -21.38 -4.16 -13.31
N LYS A 81 -20.84 -4.11 -14.55
CA LYS A 81 -20.59 -5.28 -15.38
C LYS A 81 -19.33 -6.05 -15.02
N CYS A 82 -18.49 -5.50 -14.16
CA CYS A 82 -17.26 -6.17 -13.68
C CYS A 82 -17.60 -7.17 -12.58
N LYS A 83 -16.82 -8.24 -12.48
CA LYS A 83 -16.86 -9.15 -11.32
C LYS A 83 -16.04 -8.59 -10.16
N PHE A 84 -14.90 -7.97 -10.49
CA PHE A 84 -14.00 -7.35 -9.51
C PHE A 84 -13.56 -5.98 -9.99
N ILE A 85 -13.34 -5.07 -9.04
CA ILE A 85 -12.65 -3.80 -9.25
C ILE A 85 -11.47 -3.76 -8.29
N LEU A 86 -10.25 -3.55 -8.79
CA LEU A 86 -9.07 -3.31 -7.99
C LEU A 86 -8.75 -1.83 -7.95
N ILE A 87 -8.71 -1.24 -6.75
CA ILE A 87 -8.20 0.13 -6.55
C ILE A 87 -6.69 0.01 -6.39
N ARG A 88 -5.93 0.44 -7.40
CA ARG A 88 -4.49 0.24 -7.50
C ARG A 88 -3.72 1.51 -7.86
N GLN A 89 -4.38 2.67 -7.90
CA GLN A 89 -3.68 3.95 -8.00
C GLN A 89 -2.80 4.17 -6.77
N ASP A 90 -1.62 4.71 -7.01
CA ASP A 90 -0.72 5.08 -5.93
C ASP A 90 -1.23 6.35 -5.20
N PRO A 91 -0.86 6.56 -3.93
CA PRO A 91 -1.06 7.85 -3.28
C PRO A 91 -0.42 8.99 -4.09
N PRO A 92 -0.83 10.25 -3.91
CA PRO A 92 -1.27 10.83 -2.64
C PRO A 92 -2.73 10.53 -2.30
N PHE A 93 -3.01 10.29 -1.02
CA PHE A 93 -4.35 10.15 -0.50
C PHE A 93 -4.94 11.54 -0.24
N ASN A 94 -5.39 12.17 -1.32
CA ASN A 94 -5.93 13.53 -1.36
C ASN A 94 -7.45 13.51 -1.60
N LEU A 95 -8.07 14.69 -1.74
CA LEU A 95 -9.50 14.80 -1.99
C LEU A 95 -9.96 14.12 -3.28
N GLU A 96 -9.11 14.09 -4.31
CA GLU A 96 -9.41 13.38 -5.56
C GLU A 96 -9.46 11.86 -5.32
N TYR A 97 -8.47 11.31 -4.60
CA TYR A 97 -8.48 9.90 -4.20
C TYR A 97 -9.74 9.57 -3.39
N ILE A 98 -10.07 10.41 -2.40
CA ILE A 98 -11.26 10.25 -1.55
C ILE A 98 -12.54 10.31 -2.41
N SER A 99 -12.65 11.23 -3.35
CA SER A 99 -13.79 11.37 -4.24
C SER A 99 -14.05 10.11 -5.07
N THR A 100 -13.00 9.50 -5.62
CA THR A 100 -13.15 8.25 -6.37
C THR A 100 -13.62 7.10 -5.47
N THR A 101 -13.21 7.07 -4.19
CA THR A 101 -13.70 6.06 -3.24
C THR A 101 -15.19 6.23 -2.93
N TYR A 102 -15.69 7.46 -2.79
CA TYR A 102 -17.13 7.72 -2.62
C TYR A 102 -17.93 7.25 -3.84
N ILE A 103 -17.46 7.53 -5.05
CA ILE A 103 -18.11 7.10 -6.27
C ILE A 103 -18.18 5.56 -6.33
N LEU A 104 -17.06 4.88 -6.11
CA LEU A 104 -16.99 3.42 -6.15
C LEU A 104 -17.82 2.76 -5.05
N GLU A 105 -17.92 3.37 -3.88
CA GLU A 105 -18.75 2.88 -2.77
C GLU A 105 -20.22 2.68 -3.17
N THR A 106 -20.76 3.52 -4.06
CA THR A 106 -22.16 3.43 -4.49
C THR A 106 -22.50 2.13 -5.23
N ILE A 107 -21.50 1.37 -5.65
CA ILE A 107 -21.68 0.10 -6.37
C ILE A 107 -21.05 -1.10 -5.65
N LYS A 108 -20.54 -0.96 -4.43
CA LYS A 108 -19.84 -2.05 -3.72
C LYS A 108 -20.72 -3.26 -3.42
N ASP A 109 -22.03 -3.08 -3.34
CA ASP A 109 -22.98 -4.18 -3.15
C ASP A 109 -23.27 -4.96 -4.46
N LYS A 110 -22.92 -4.38 -5.61
CA LYS A 110 -23.10 -5.00 -6.94
C LYS A 110 -21.83 -5.59 -7.51
N VAL A 111 -20.66 -5.08 -7.07
CA VAL A 111 -19.34 -5.48 -7.57
C VAL A 111 -18.37 -5.60 -6.40
N LYS A 112 -17.61 -6.69 -6.36
CA LYS A 112 -16.56 -6.85 -5.34
C LYS A 112 -15.39 -5.90 -5.63
N ILE A 113 -15.17 -4.92 -4.75
CA ILE A 113 -14.10 -3.91 -4.86
C ILE A 113 -13.00 -4.24 -3.86
N ILE A 114 -11.75 -4.19 -4.26
CA ILE A 114 -10.57 -4.53 -3.45
C ILE A 114 -9.59 -3.32 -3.45
N ASN A 115 -9.24 -2.79 -2.26
CA ASN A 115 -9.91 -3.01 -0.99
C ASN A 115 -11.25 -2.28 -0.97
N ASP A 116 -12.08 -2.55 0.04
CA ASP A 116 -13.37 -1.85 0.21
C ASP A 116 -13.15 -0.32 0.23
N PRO A 117 -13.85 0.46 -0.60
CA PRO A 117 -13.60 1.90 -0.75
C PRO A 117 -13.88 2.70 0.53
N THR A 118 -14.88 2.30 1.33
CA THR A 118 -15.16 2.91 2.64
C THR A 118 -14.00 2.67 3.59
N SER A 119 -13.48 1.46 3.60
CA SER A 119 -12.38 1.04 4.48
C SER A 119 -11.07 1.72 4.13
N ILE A 120 -10.73 1.85 2.84
CA ILE A 120 -9.57 2.63 2.39
C ILE A 120 -9.65 4.06 2.90
N ARG A 121 -10.83 4.68 2.80
CA ARG A 121 -11.06 6.07 3.24
C ARG A 121 -10.93 6.23 4.75
N ASN A 122 -11.39 5.25 5.53
CA ASN A 122 -11.40 5.30 6.99
C ASN A 122 -10.08 4.84 7.62
N ILE A 123 -9.21 4.16 6.88
CA ILE A 123 -7.92 3.65 7.37
C ILE A 123 -6.79 4.50 6.78
N SER A 124 -6.37 5.53 7.52
CA SER A 124 -5.11 6.21 7.22
C SER A 124 -3.95 5.27 7.48
N GLU A 125 -3.08 5.06 6.49
CA GLU A 125 -1.98 4.08 6.53
C GLU A 125 -1.04 4.23 7.74
N LYS A 126 -0.85 5.46 8.21
CA LYS A 126 -0.02 5.73 9.39
C LYS A 126 -0.83 5.92 10.67
N LEU A 127 -1.96 6.64 10.64
CA LEU A 127 -2.75 6.90 11.85
C LEU A 127 -3.44 5.63 12.38
N TYR A 128 -3.79 4.68 11.51
CA TYR A 128 -4.37 3.42 11.97
C TYR A 128 -3.41 2.62 12.88
N SER A 129 -2.10 2.86 12.76
CA SER A 129 -1.08 2.24 13.60
C SER A 129 -1.17 2.66 15.07
N ILE A 130 -1.89 3.75 15.41
CA ILE A 130 -2.14 4.18 16.78
C ILE A 130 -2.78 3.05 17.61
N LYS A 131 -3.63 2.22 16.99
CA LYS A 131 -4.21 1.03 17.63
C LYS A 131 -3.15 0.00 18.09
N PHE A 132 -1.92 0.11 17.57
CA PHE A 132 -0.83 -0.85 17.80
C PHE A 132 0.42 -0.21 18.42
N LEU A 133 0.33 0.98 19.02
CA LEU A 133 1.48 1.73 19.59
C LEU A 133 2.35 0.89 20.53
N ARG A 134 1.76 -0.01 21.32
CA ARG A 134 2.52 -0.91 22.23
C ARG A 134 3.49 -1.84 21.51
N TYR A 135 3.32 -2.06 20.20
CA TYR A 135 4.18 -2.90 19.37
C TYR A 135 5.14 -2.08 18.51
N MET A 136 5.03 -0.76 18.57
CA MET A 136 5.89 0.17 17.84
C MET A 136 7.09 0.59 18.70
N PRO A 137 8.14 1.20 18.13
CA PRO A 137 9.11 1.98 18.89
C PRO A 137 8.38 3.11 19.62
N ASN A 138 9.03 3.75 20.61
CA ASN A 138 8.47 4.97 21.19
C ASN A 138 8.05 5.93 20.06
N THR A 139 6.79 6.32 20.04
CA THR A 139 6.20 7.12 18.95
C THR A 139 5.18 8.09 19.53
N ILE A 140 5.21 9.33 19.03
CA ILE A 140 4.14 10.32 19.24
C ILE A 140 3.65 10.86 17.91
N PHE A 141 2.39 11.24 17.89
CA PHE A 141 1.72 11.95 16.80
C PHE A 141 1.35 13.34 17.33
N SER A 142 2.00 14.39 16.86
CA SER A 142 1.81 15.72 17.43
C SER A 142 2.21 16.84 16.47
N GLN A 143 1.64 18.01 16.68
CA GLN A 143 2.16 19.30 16.18
C GLN A 143 2.55 20.24 17.33
N ASN A 144 2.38 19.78 18.57
CA ASN A 144 2.75 20.55 19.75
C ASN A 144 4.27 20.49 19.96
N ILE A 145 4.92 21.67 19.89
CA ILE A 145 6.38 21.82 19.97
C ILE A 145 6.92 21.33 21.33
N ASP A 146 6.20 21.59 22.42
CA ASP A 146 6.68 21.21 23.76
C ASP A 146 6.63 19.69 23.96
N GLU A 147 5.60 19.03 23.46
CA GLU A 147 5.52 17.56 23.49
C GLU A 147 6.60 16.93 22.61
N ILE A 148 6.87 17.49 21.43
CA ILE A 148 7.97 17.05 20.58
C ILE A 148 9.32 17.25 21.26
N LYS A 149 9.55 18.41 21.90
CA LYS A 149 10.77 18.68 22.66
C LYS A 149 10.97 17.70 23.83
N LYS A 150 9.89 17.39 24.58
CA LYS A 150 9.91 16.37 25.64
C LYS A 150 10.25 14.99 25.08
N PHE A 151 9.74 14.65 23.88
CA PHE A 151 10.03 13.38 23.21
C PHE A 151 11.52 13.26 22.85
N PHE A 152 12.13 14.32 22.29
CA PHE A 152 13.58 14.36 22.00
C PHE A 152 14.44 14.19 23.25
N ARG A 153 14.02 14.74 24.39
CA ARG A 153 14.77 14.56 25.68
C ARG A 153 14.83 13.09 26.13
N LYS A 154 13.89 12.27 25.72
CA LYS A 154 13.77 10.85 26.10
C LYS A 154 14.34 9.89 25.04
N ASN A 155 14.74 10.39 23.88
CA ASN A 155 15.20 9.57 22.78
C ASN A 155 16.39 10.24 22.08
N ASP A 156 17.52 9.53 21.99
CA ASP A 156 18.78 10.06 21.46
C ASP A 156 18.67 10.48 19.98
N ARG A 157 17.95 9.72 19.19
CA ARG A 157 17.74 9.95 17.75
C ARG A 157 16.28 9.75 17.40
N VAL A 158 15.73 10.69 16.63
CA VAL A 158 14.30 10.68 16.28
C VAL A 158 14.10 10.76 14.78
N VAL A 159 13.27 9.88 14.27
CA VAL A 159 12.78 9.94 12.89
C VAL A 159 11.49 10.77 12.85
N LEU A 160 11.49 11.81 12.04
CA LEU A 160 10.30 12.59 11.73
C LEU A 160 9.67 12.06 10.45
N LYS A 161 8.37 11.82 10.47
CA LYS A 161 7.59 11.33 9.32
C LYS A 161 6.34 12.18 9.15
N PRO A 162 6.02 12.64 7.93
CA PRO A 162 4.71 13.21 7.65
C PRO A 162 3.63 12.11 7.69
N ILE A 163 2.42 12.46 8.09
CA ILE A 163 1.30 11.50 8.12
C ILE A 163 0.85 11.12 6.71
N HIS A 164 0.69 12.10 5.83
CA HIS A 164 0.04 11.94 4.52
C HIS A 164 0.99 11.73 3.34
N THR A 165 2.26 11.38 3.60
CA THR A 165 3.22 11.04 2.53
C THR A 165 3.41 9.54 2.41
N PHE A 166 3.92 9.11 1.26
CA PHE A 166 4.17 7.70 0.92
C PHE A 166 5.57 7.52 0.31
N GLY A 167 6.00 6.27 0.14
CA GLY A 167 7.25 5.93 -0.55
C GLY A 167 8.53 6.41 0.15
N GLY A 168 8.48 6.73 1.45
CA GLY A 168 9.61 7.25 2.20
C GLY A 168 9.95 8.70 1.89
N ASN A 169 9.01 9.46 1.33
CA ASN A 169 9.22 10.87 1.03
C ASN A 169 9.16 11.71 2.31
N ASP A 170 10.06 12.69 2.39
CA ASP A 170 10.17 13.67 3.47
C ASP A 170 10.33 13.04 4.88
N ILE A 171 11.01 11.90 4.96
CA ILE A 171 11.39 11.28 6.24
C ILE A 171 12.77 11.78 6.61
N HIS A 172 12.90 12.32 7.82
CA HIS A 172 14.14 12.92 8.33
C HIS A 172 14.58 12.25 9.63
N LEU A 173 15.87 12.03 9.76
CA LEU A 173 16.51 11.58 10.98
C LEU A 173 17.20 12.77 11.65
N LEU A 174 16.86 13.04 12.88
CA LEU A 174 17.46 14.10 13.69
C LEU A 174 18.17 13.50 14.90
N ASP A 175 19.43 13.90 15.10
CA ASP A 175 20.23 13.48 16.25
C ASP A 175 19.96 14.37 17.48
N LYS A 176 19.33 15.54 17.28
CA LYS A 176 18.95 16.47 18.35
C LYS A 176 17.75 17.30 17.96
N PHE A 177 17.11 17.90 18.97
CA PHE A 177 15.99 18.81 18.76
C PHE A 177 16.43 20.07 18.01
N ASP A 178 15.82 20.31 16.83
CA ASP A 178 16.02 21.54 16.05
C ASP A 178 14.67 22.25 15.90
N LEU A 179 14.48 23.32 16.69
CA LEU A 179 13.23 24.07 16.73
C LEU A 179 12.87 24.70 15.37
N LYS A 180 13.87 25.25 14.64
CA LYS A 180 13.65 25.91 13.35
C LYS A 180 13.18 24.90 12.30
N PHE A 181 13.86 23.77 12.23
CA PHE A 181 13.50 22.68 11.33
C PHE A 181 12.11 22.14 11.66
N ILE A 182 11.83 21.83 12.93
CA ILE A 182 10.56 21.24 13.37
C ILE A 182 9.39 22.19 13.11
N LYS A 183 9.52 23.50 13.38
CA LYS A 183 8.49 24.49 13.04
C LYS A 183 8.20 24.53 11.54
N LYS A 184 9.23 24.51 10.69
CA LYS A 184 9.08 24.46 9.24
C LYS A 184 8.41 23.17 8.78
N PHE A 185 8.77 22.05 9.39
CA PHE A 185 8.22 20.73 9.06
C PHE A 185 6.74 20.61 9.45
N ILE A 186 6.37 21.10 10.66
CA ILE A 186 4.95 21.18 11.08
C ILE A 186 4.15 22.10 10.17
N LYS A 187 4.68 23.29 9.82
CA LYS A 187 3.99 24.22 8.89
C LYS A 187 3.68 23.58 7.55
N LYS A 188 4.51 22.62 7.12
CA LYS A 188 4.32 21.90 5.83
C LYS A 188 3.38 20.71 5.93
N HIS A 189 3.32 20.04 7.09
CA HIS A 189 2.71 18.71 7.21
C HIS A 189 1.64 18.60 8.30
N ASP A 190 1.35 19.70 9.03
CA ASP A 190 0.45 19.74 10.19
C ASP A 190 0.90 18.77 11.29
N HIS A 191 0.10 17.80 11.66
CA HIS A 191 0.51 16.75 12.57
C HIS A 191 1.61 15.88 11.96
N ILE A 192 2.64 15.62 12.75
CA ILE A 192 3.77 14.78 12.35
C ILE A 192 3.93 13.59 13.28
N ILE A 193 4.66 12.60 12.82
CA ILE A 193 5.08 11.46 13.64
C ILE A 193 6.52 11.68 14.06
N CYS A 194 6.76 11.65 15.38
CA CYS A 194 8.11 11.54 15.94
C CYS A 194 8.27 10.13 16.49
N GLN A 195 9.26 9.40 16.00
CA GLN A 195 9.47 8.00 16.36
C GLN A 195 10.95 7.77 16.72
N LYS A 196 11.20 7.00 17.80
CA LYS A 196 12.56 6.59 18.18
C LYS A 196 13.22 5.89 16.99
N TYR A 197 14.43 6.32 16.64
CA TYR A 197 15.21 5.66 15.60
C TYR A 197 15.64 4.26 16.03
N LEU A 198 15.47 3.31 15.14
CA LEU A 198 15.92 1.94 15.31
C LEU A 198 17.16 1.70 14.44
N SER A 199 18.35 1.62 15.05
CA SER A 199 19.61 1.46 14.33
C SER A 199 19.65 0.18 13.49
N LYS A 200 18.91 -0.86 13.85
CA LYS A 200 18.87 -2.11 13.07
C LYS A 200 18.21 -1.97 11.68
N ILE A 201 17.66 -0.79 11.33
CA ILE A 201 17.12 -0.52 9.98
C ILE A 201 18.13 -0.82 8.87
N TYR A 202 19.44 -0.64 9.10
CA TYR A 202 20.45 -0.94 8.08
C TYR A 202 20.59 -2.45 7.78
N LYS A 203 20.05 -3.32 8.66
CA LYS A 203 19.90 -4.76 8.37
C LYS A 203 18.65 -5.05 7.53
N GLY A 204 17.82 -4.04 7.28
CA GLY A 204 16.57 -4.11 6.54
C GLY A 204 15.33 -3.96 7.41
N ASP A 205 14.25 -3.54 6.78
CA ASP A 205 12.90 -3.71 7.31
C ASP A 205 12.26 -4.95 6.69
N LYS A 206 11.23 -5.50 7.34
CA LYS A 206 10.47 -6.63 6.79
C LYS A 206 9.09 -6.16 6.34
N ARG A 207 8.80 -6.31 5.04
CA ARG A 207 7.46 -6.15 4.48
C ARG A 207 6.71 -7.47 4.56
N VAL A 208 5.66 -7.50 5.36
CA VAL A 208 4.75 -8.65 5.47
C VAL A 208 3.53 -8.40 4.58
N PHE A 209 3.21 -9.35 3.71
CA PHE A 209 2.00 -9.33 2.89
C PHE A 209 0.86 -10.01 3.63
N LEU A 210 -0.27 -9.30 3.74
CA LEU A 210 -1.49 -9.78 4.37
C LEU A 210 -2.58 -9.92 3.30
N ILE A 211 -3.16 -11.11 3.17
CA ILE A 211 -4.26 -11.39 2.24
C ILE A 211 -5.40 -12.04 3.02
N ASN A 212 -6.60 -11.48 2.90
CA ASN A 212 -7.82 -11.98 3.56
C ASN A 212 -7.65 -12.25 5.07
N GLY A 213 -6.93 -11.37 5.78
CA GLY A 213 -6.70 -11.50 7.21
C GLY A 213 -5.68 -12.58 7.62
N LYS A 214 -4.87 -13.06 6.67
CA LYS A 214 -3.81 -14.06 6.88
C LYS A 214 -2.45 -13.52 6.45
N ILE A 215 -1.38 -14.01 7.07
CA ILE A 215 -0.01 -13.76 6.60
C ILE A 215 0.20 -14.60 5.34
N ALA A 216 0.48 -13.95 4.22
CA ALA A 216 0.73 -14.61 2.93
C ALA A 216 2.22 -14.78 2.64
N GLY A 217 3.06 -13.81 3.01
CA GLY A 217 4.49 -13.85 2.76
C GLY A 217 5.24 -12.72 3.43
N VAL A 218 6.56 -12.73 3.35
CA VAL A 218 7.45 -11.70 3.91
C VAL A 218 8.73 -11.58 3.09
N ILE A 219 9.18 -10.35 2.87
CA ILE A 219 10.53 -10.02 2.34
C ILE A 219 11.23 -9.07 3.30
N SER A 220 12.56 -9.07 3.31
CA SER A 220 13.33 -7.99 3.92
C SER A 220 13.82 -7.03 2.84
N ARG A 221 13.75 -5.73 3.11
CA ARG A 221 14.20 -4.65 2.23
C ARG A 221 15.40 -3.97 2.89
N VAL A 222 16.59 -4.27 2.39
CA VAL A 222 17.85 -3.75 2.95
C VAL A 222 18.15 -2.41 2.30
N PRO A 223 18.28 -1.33 3.07
CA PRO A 223 18.62 -0.01 2.56
C PRO A 223 19.94 0.00 1.79
N LYS A 224 20.07 0.91 0.85
CA LYS A 224 21.35 1.20 0.20
C LYS A 224 22.36 1.69 1.26
N LYS A 225 23.64 1.36 1.10
CA LYS A 225 24.73 1.84 1.99
C LYS A 225 24.64 3.37 2.15
N GLY A 226 24.69 3.84 3.38
CA GLY A 226 24.57 5.26 3.73
C GLY A 226 23.11 5.80 3.79
N SER A 227 22.10 4.95 3.56
CA SER A 227 20.70 5.31 3.70
C SER A 227 20.03 4.54 4.85
N PHE A 228 19.01 5.14 5.47
CA PHE A 228 18.10 4.46 6.39
C PHE A 228 16.71 4.23 5.79
N LEU A 229 16.52 4.56 4.50
CA LEU A 229 15.25 4.34 3.78
C LEU A 229 15.26 2.99 3.10
N SER A 230 14.34 2.12 3.49
CA SER A 230 14.21 0.74 2.99
C SER A 230 13.22 0.60 1.81
N ASN A 231 12.68 1.71 1.30
CA ASN A 231 11.77 1.68 0.17
C ASN A 231 12.50 1.23 -1.12
N MET A 232 11.93 0.28 -1.85
CA MET A 232 12.49 -0.23 -3.11
C MET A 232 12.74 0.88 -4.13
N GLY A 233 11.81 1.83 -4.25
CA GLY A 233 11.96 3.02 -5.10
C GLY A 233 13.10 3.97 -4.69
N LYS A 234 13.67 3.81 -3.50
CA LYS A 234 14.85 4.54 -3.00
C LYS A 234 16.15 3.72 -3.11
N GLY A 235 16.09 2.57 -3.82
CA GLY A 235 17.27 1.74 -4.11
C GLY A 235 17.57 0.65 -3.08
N ALA A 236 16.64 0.33 -2.18
CA ALA A 236 16.77 -0.82 -1.30
C ALA A 236 16.77 -2.14 -2.09
N LYS A 237 17.43 -3.17 -1.55
CA LYS A 237 17.45 -4.53 -2.12
C LYS A 237 16.53 -5.44 -1.31
N ALA A 238 15.67 -6.17 -2.01
CA ALA A 238 14.87 -7.20 -1.39
C ALA A 238 15.66 -8.50 -1.24
N VAL A 239 15.51 -9.15 -0.08
CA VAL A 239 16.10 -10.44 0.23
C VAL A 239 15.10 -11.36 0.93
N ASN A 240 15.30 -12.67 0.84
CA ASN A 240 14.53 -13.66 1.57
C ASN A 240 14.67 -13.47 3.08
N THR A 241 13.57 -13.64 3.80
CA THR A 241 13.59 -13.59 5.26
C THR A 241 12.45 -14.44 5.84
N LYS A 242 12.47 -14.60 7.17
CA LYS A 242 11.39 -15.23 7.94
C LYS A 242 10.95 -14.29 9.07
N LEU A 243 9.69 -14.38 9.46
CA LEU A 243 9.20 -13.68 10.63
C LEU A 243 9.70 -14.35 11.91
N THR A 244 10.07 -13.54 12.90
CA THR A 244 10.27 -14.02 14.26
C THR A 244 8.92 -14.41 14.88
N ARG A 245 8.95 -15.08 16.04
CA ARG A 245 7.73 -15.42 16.78
C ARG A 245 6.93 -14.17 17.17
N ILE A 246 7.62 -13.10 17.54
CA ILE A 246 7.01 -11.81 17.93
C ILE A 246 6.36 -11.14 16.72
N GLU A 247 7.10 -10.99 15.62
CA GLU A 247 6.59 -10.40 14.38
C GLU A 247 5.37 -11.16 13.83
N LYS A 248 5.41 -12.50 13.89
CA LYS A 248 4.27 -13.35 13.50
C LYS A 248 3.04 -13.09 14.36
N LYS A 249 3.20 -13.01 15.70
CA LYS A 249 2.11 -12.72 16.62
C LYS A 249 1.47 -11.36 16.35
N ILE A 250 2.29 -10.33 16.16
CA ILE A 250 1.81 -8.97 15.82
C ILE A 250 1.13 -8.96 14.46
N SER A 251 1.72 -9.60 13.46
CA SER A 251 1.14 -9.67 12.09
C SER A 251 -0.23 -10.33 12.09
N VAL A 252 -0.42 -11.41 12.84
CA VAL A 252 -1.74 -12.08 12.99
C VAL A 252 -2.76 -11.14 13.63
N LEU A 253 -2.36 -10.38 14.67
CA LEU A 253 -3.23 -9.41 15.33
C LEU A 253 -3.66 -8.31 14.35
N VAL A 254 -2.71 -7.70 13.63
CA VAL A 254 -2.99 -6.64 12.65
C VAL A 254 -3.87 -7.18 11.53
N ALA A 255 -3.55 -8.36 10.98
CA ALA A 255 -4.32 -9.00 9.92
C ALA A 255 -5.78 -9.23 10.30
N LYS A 256 -6.03 -9.73 11.54
CA LYS A 256 -7.39 -9.91 12.05
C LYS A 256 -8.15 -8.59 12.17
N ASN A 257 -7.50 -7.52 12.63
CA ASN A 257 -8.13 -6.20 12.71
C ASN A 257 -8.46 -5.65 11.33
N LEU A 258 -7.52 -5.72 10.38
CA LEU A 258 -7.74 -5.27 9.01
C LEU A 258 -8.86 -6.03 8.30
N LYS A 259 -8.97 -7.34 8.56
CA LYS A 259 -10.10 -8.15 8.03
C LYS A 259 -11.46 -7.69 8.56
N LYS A 260 -11.56 -7.33 9.84
CA LYS A 260 -12.79 -6.76 10.44
C LYS A 260 -13.18 -5.43 9.78
N GLU A 261 -12.19 -4.67 9.33
CA GLU A 261 -12.37 -3.41 8.60
C GLU A 261 -12.51 -3.64 7.07
N ASN A 262 -12.81 -4.85 6.61
CA ASN A 262 -12.95 -5.19 5.19
C ASN A 262 -11.71 -4.89 4.31
N ILE A 263 -10.53 -4.83 4.89
CA ILE A 263 -9.28 -4.76 4.14
C ILE A 263 -8.85 -6.18 3.77
N PHE A 264 -8.88 -6.45 2.48
CA PHE A 264 -8.52 -7.75 1.93
C PHE A 264 -7.02 -7.90 1.70
N PHE A 265 -6.36 -6.85 1.21
CA PHE A 265 -4.94 -6.86 0.87
C PHE A 265 -4.21 -5.69 1.54
N ALA A 266 -3.17 -6.00 2.29
CA ALA A 266 -2.35 -5.00 2.97
C ALA A 266 -0.87 -5.40 3.04
N GLY A 267 -0.01 -4.41 3.28
CA GLY A 267 1.38 -4.60 3.65
C GLY A 267 1.68 -3.92 4.98
N ILE A 268 2.39 -4.61 5.88
CA ILE A 268 2.86 -4.02 7.15
C ILE A 268 4.37 -4.18 7.28
N ASP A 269 5.01 -3.22 7.93
CA ASP A 269 6.46 -3.14 7.95
C ASP A 269 7.01 -3.25 9.38
N PHE A 270 8.06 -4.05 9.55
CA PHE A 270 8.77 -4.25 10.82
C PHE A 270 10.22 -3.84 10.73
N ILE A 271 10.73 -3.22 11.79
CA ILE A 271 12.14 -3.00 12.05
C ILE A 271 12.45 -3.58 13.43
N ASP A 272 13.39 -4.52 13.52
CA ASP A 272 13.82 -5.09 14.81
C ASP A 272 12.64 -5.54 15.71
N GLU A 273 11.75 -6.36 15.17
CA GLU A 273 10.53 -6.89 15.84
C GLU A 273 9.50 -5.81 16.23
N LYS A 274 9.73 -4.55 15.89
CA LYS A 274 8.80 -3.44 16.11
C LYS A 274 8.05 -3.09 14.84
N LEU A 275 6.72 -2.94 14.95
CA LEU A 275 5.89 -2.43 13.85
C LEU A 275 6.32 -0.99 13.52
N ASN A 276 6.68 -0.73 12.29
CA ASN A 276 7.23 0.57 11.88
C ASN A 276 6.17 1.69 11.81
N GLY A 277 4.89 1.32 11.85
CA GLY A 277 3.78 2.26 11.81
C GLY A 277 3.19 2.49 10.42
N ASP A 278 3.75 1.89 9.37
CA ASP A 278 3.18 1.92 8.03
C ASP A 278 2.30 0.67 7.82
N ILE A 279 0.99 0.89 7.66
CA ILE A 279 -0.02 -0.15 7.37
C ILE A 279 -0.60 0.17 5.99
N ASN A 280 0.05 -0.34 4.96
CA ASN A 280 -0.23 0.00 3.58
C ASN A 280 -1.49 -0.72 3.09
N VAL A 281 -2.59 -0.01 2.92
CA VAL A 281 -3.90 -0.53 2.52
C VAL A 281 -4.40 -0.01 1.18
N THR A 282 -3.82 1.08 0.66
CA THR A 282 -4.21 1.69 -0.62
C THR A 282 -3.72 0.85 -1.79
N SER A 283 -2.42 0.84 -2.03
CA SER A 283 -1.80 0.13 -3.16
C SER A 283 -0.56 -0.67 -2.72
N PRO A 284 -0.71 -1.72 -1.86
CA PRO A 284 0.44 -2.51 -1.41
C PRO A 284 1.22 -3.09 -2.59
N THR A 285 2.56 -2.95 -2.56
CA THR A 285 3.47 -3.41 -3.61
C THR A 285 4.42 -4.47 -3.11
N GLY A 286 5.07 -5.20 -4.05
CA GLY A 286 6.13 -6.16 -3.77
C GLY A 286 5.78 -7.63 -4.00
N LEU A 287 4.56 -7.96 -4.48
CA LEU A 287 4.18 -9.36 -4.75
C LEU A 287 5.08 -10.00 -5.82
N LYS A 288 5.41 -9.25 -6.88
CA LYS A 288 6.31 -9.77 -7.93
C LYS A 288 7.73 -9.97 -7.38
N THR A 289 8.23 -9.03 -6.58
CA THR A 289 9.53 -9.15 -5.91
C THR A 289 9.57 -10.37 -4.99
N PHE A 290 8.51 -10.61 -4.21
CA PHE A 290 8.39 -11.80 -3.39
C PHE A 290 8.43 -13.10 -4.24
N TYR A 291 7.71 -13.13 -5.36
CA TYR A 291 7.72 -14.26 -6.29
C TYR A 291 9.13 -14.53 -6.85
N ASP A 292 9.85 -13.48 -7.22
CA ASP A 292 11.22 -13.64 -7.77
C ASP A 292 12.18 -14.25 -6.76
N LEU A 293 12.02 -13.92 -5.48
CA LEU A 293 12.85 -14.42 -4.39
C LEU A 293 12.42 -15.82 -3.92
N SER A 294 11.13 -16.06 -3.72
CA SER A 294 10.62 -17.27 -3.06
C SER A 294 10.10 -18.34 -4.00
N LYS A 295 9.79 -17.98 -5.26
CA LYS A 295 9.04 -18.76 -6.26
C LYS A 295 7.60 -19.09 -5.84
N ILE A 296 7.09 -18.50 -4.75
CA ILE A 296 5.72 -18.66 -4.28
C ILE A 296 4.85 -17.56 -4.91
N ASN A 297 3.79 -17.93 -5.62
CA ASN A 297 2.92 -16.99 -6.34
C ASN A 297 1.78 -16.47 -5.46
N LEU A 298 2.00 -15.32 -4.80
CA LEU A 298 0.96 -14.68 -3.99
C LEU A 298 -0.17 -14.05 -4.82
N ALA A 299 0.02 -13.80 -6.11
CA ALA A 299 -1.09 -13.37 -6.96
C ALA A 299 -2.10 -14.51 -7.15
N LYS A 300 -1.63 -15.76 -7.26
CA LYS A 300 -2.49 -16.94 -7.26
C LYS A 300 -3.29 -17.03 -5.96
N THR A 301 -2.62 -16.93 -4.81
CA THR A 301 -3.25 -16.92 -3.47
C THR A 301 -4.29 -15.80 -3.35
N PHE A 302 -3.98 -14.59 -3.85
CA PHE A 302 -4.89 -13.45 -3.84
C PHE A 302 -6.22 -13.77 -4.56
N TRP A 303 -6.14 -14.33 -5.76
CA TRP A 303 -7.33 -14.66 -6.54
C TRP A 303 -8.10 -15.89 -6.01
N GLU A 304 -7.41 -16.86 -5.44
CA GLU A 304 -8.03 -18.01 -4.77
C GLU A 304 -8.82 -17.58 -3.53
N GLU A 305 -8.25 -16.73 -2.69
CA GLU A 305 -8.94 -16.18 -1.51
C GLU A 305 -10.14 -15.27 -1.88
N LEU A 306 -10.14 -14.68 -3.08
CA LEU A 306 -11.29 -13.94 -3.65
C LEU A 306 -12.34 -14.87 -4.31
N LYS A 307 -12.05 -16.16 -4.45
CA LYS A 307 -12.90 -17.13 -5.19
C LYS A 307 -13.13 -16.71 -6.64
N ALA A 308 -12.08 -16.28 -7.30
CA ALA A 308 -12.07 -15.84 -8.69
C ALA A 308 -11.89 -17.00 -9.68
#